data_81274dc41df37557cbe8bc452663d74e
#
_entry.id   81274dc41df37557cbe8bc452663d74e
#
_cell.length_a   1.000
_cell.length_b   1.000
_cell.length_c   1.000
_cell.angle_alpha   90.00
_cell.angle_beta   90.00
_cell.angle_gamma   90.00
#
_symmetry.space_group_name_H-M   'P 1'
#
loop_
_entity.id
_entity.type
_entity.pdbx_description
1 polymer ?
#
loop_
_entity_poly.entity_id
_entity_poly.type
_entity_poly.pdbx_seq_one_letter_code
_entity_poly.pdbx_strand_id
1 'polypeptide(L)'
;MLTRAQNTLQSILKEIGQEGIPIAKTWRLNERHYGGLTGMNKTETAQKYGEEQVQIWRRSFDTPPPPMEPDHKYYDAIVKDPRYANDPKPEEFPKFESLKLTIERTLPYWNGTIIPQLKEGKNIIIAAHGNSLRGIVKHLDSKLISSMHQTNLLIKLN
;
A
#
# COMPACT_ATOMS: atom_id res chain seq x y z
N MET A 1 -8.09 0.63 1.39
CA MET A 1 -9.27 1.46 1.08
C MET A 1 -9.64 1.43 -0.41
N LEU A 2 -8.69 1.20 -1.33
CA LEU A 2 -8.95 1.23 -2.78
C LEU A 2 -9.84 0.07 -3.24
N THR A 3 -10.80 0.37 -4.13
CA THR A 3 -11.87 -0.56 -4.57
C THR A 3 -11.34 -1.86 -5.15
N ARG A 4 -10.26 -1.81 -5.96
CA ARG A 4 -9.69 -3.02 -6.58
C ARG A 4 -9.21 -4.06 -5.54
N ALA A 5 -8.61 -3.62 -4.43
CA ALA A 5 -8.19 -4.53 -3.37
C ALA A 5 -9.40 -5.10 -2.60
N GLN A 6 -10.43 -4.29 -2.39
CA GLN A 6 -11.68 -4.75 -1.77
C GLN A 6 -12.38 -5.80 -2.65
N ASN A 7 -12.48 -5.56 -3.95
CA ASN A 7 -13.06 -6.52 -4.89
C ASN A 7 -12.26 -7.83 -4.93
N THR A 8 -10.93 -7.75 -4.90
CA THR A 8 -10.07 -8.94 -4.82
C THR A 8 -10.37 -9.74 -3.54
N LEU A 9 -10.46 -9.07 -2.38
CA LEU A 9 -10.81 -9.75 -1.14
C LEU A 9 -12.19 -10.41 -1.22
N GLN A 10 -13.21 -9.68 -1.70
CA GLN A 10 -14.57 -10.22 -1.83
C GLN A 10 -14.62 -11.46 -2.74
N SER A 11 -13.90 -11.43 -3.87
CA SER A 11 -13.81 -12.58 -4.77
C SER A 11 -13.15 -13.78 -4.09
N ILE A 12 -12.07 -13.56 -3.32
CA ILE A 12 -11.43 -14.62 -2.55
C ILE A 12 -12.39 -15.20 -1.51
N LEU A 13 -13.04 -14.35 -0.71
CA LEU A 13 -13.93 -14.78 0.36
C LEU A 13 -15.13 -15.58 -0.17
N LYS A 14 -15.69 -15.16 -1.30
CA LYS A 14 -16.76 -15.88 -1.99
C LYS A 14 -16.29 -17.26 -2.44
N GLU A 15 -15.13 -17.36 -3.07
CA GLU A 15 -14.58 -18.62 -3.58
C GLU A 15 -14.31 -19.64 -2.47
N ILE A 16 -13.83 -19.17 -1.30
CA ILE A 16 -13.54 -20.04 -0.16
C ILE A 16 -14.74 -20.20 0.81
N GLY A 17 -15.91 -19.63 0.50
CA GLY A 17 -17.11 -19.72 1.34
C GLY A 17 -16.99 -19.03 2.71
N GLN A 18 -16.22 -17.94 2.79
CA GLN A 18 -15.91 -17.22 4.03
C GLN A 18 -16.41 -15.77 4.01
N GLU A 19 -17.53 -15.49 3.36
CA GLU A 19 -18.07 -14.12 3.19
C GLU A 19 -18.46 -13.43 4.50
N GLY A 20 -18.70 -14.20 5.58
CA GLY A 20 -19.13 -13.70 6.88
C GLY A 20 -18.02 -13.28 7.84
N ILE A 21 -16.75 -13.37 7.46
CA ILE A 21 -15.65 -13.02 8.37
C ILE A 21 -15.50 -11.49 8.51
N PRO A 22 -15.00 -11.00 9.68
CA PRO A 22 -14.75 -9.57 9.88
C PRO A 22 -13.74 -9.00 8.87
N ILE A 23 -14.06 -7.85 8.29
CA ILE A 23 -13.19 -7.15 7.33
C ILE A 23 -12.76 -5.81 7.92
N ALA A 24 -11.46 -5.62 8.10
CA ALA A 24 -10.87 -4.34 8.44
C ALA A 24 -10.33 -3.63 7.19
N LYS A 25 -10.61 -2.34 7.06
CA LYS A 25 -10.15 -1.50 5.94
C LYS A 25 -9.24 -0.41 6.48
N THR A 26 -8.05 -0.24 5.88
CA THR A 26 -7.11 0.81 6.26
C THR A 26 -6.45 1.43 5.02
N TRP A 27 -6.21 2.73 5.05
CA TRP A 27 -5.44 3.44 4.03
C TRP A 27 -3.95 3.06 4.08
N ARG A 28 -3.46 2.61 5.25
CA ARG A 28 -2.06 2.22 5.45
C ARG A 28 -1.63 1.04 4.59
N LEU A 29 -2.58 0.30 4.02
CA LEU A 29 -2.34 -0.77 3.05
C LEU A 29 -2.65 -0.37 1.60
N ASN A 30 -2.93 0.91 1.32
CA ASN A 30 -3.11 1.39 -0.05
C ASN A 30 -1.84 1.24 -0.89
N GLU A 31 -1.99 1.33 -2.21
CA GLU A 31 -0.86 1.40 -3.13
C GLU A 31 -0.02 2.67 -2.85
N ARG A 32 1.27 2.61 -3.18
CA ARG A 32 2.19 3.74 -3.10
C ARG A 32 1.60 4.96 -3.80
N HIS A 33 1.68 6.11 -3.17
CA HIS A 33 1.23 7.36 -3.77
C HIS A 33 2.25 7.87 -4.79
N TYR A 34 1.85 7.91 -6.05
CA TYR A 34 2.74 8.28 -7.16
C TYR A 34 2.94 9.79 -7.32
N GLY A 35 2.38 10.61 -6.43
CA GLY A 35 2.54 12.05 -6.45
C GLY A 35 2.07 12.67 -7.76
N GLY A 36 2.84 13.62 -8.26
CA GLY A 36 2.58 14.30 -9.53
C GLY A 36 2.63 13.42 -10.78
N LEU A 37 3.08 12.15 -10.65
CA LEU A 37 3.07 11.18 -11.76
C LEU A 37 1.74 10.41 -11.85
N THR A 38 0.80 10.68 -10.95
CA THR A 38 -0.51 9.99 -10.93
C THR A 38 -1.26 10.19 -12.24
N GLY A 39 -1.69 9.09 -12.86
CA GLY A 39 -2.43 9.11 -14.13
C GLY A 39 -1.56 9.24 -15.38
N MET A 40 -0.26 9.47 -15.26
CA MET A 40 0.66 9.43 -16.39
C MET A 40 1.04 8.00 -16.73
N ASN A 41 1.06 7.67 -18.03
CA ASN A 41 1.63 6.40 -18.48
C ASN A 41 3.18 6.47 -18.54
N LYS A 42 3.81 5.31 -18.72
CA LYS A 42 5.29 5.22 -18.74
C LYS A 42 5.93 6.06 -19.83
N THR A 43 5.34 6.08 -21.02
CA THR A 43 5.87 6.79 -22.19
C THR A 43 5.79 8.30 -21.96
N GLU A 44 4.63 8.80 -21.52
CA GLU A 44 4.44 10.22 -21.17
C GLU A 44 5.42 10.67 -20.07
N THR A 45 5.60 9.84 -19.06
CA THR A 45 6.54 10.15 -17.97
C THR A 45 7.98 10.20 -18.47
N ALA A 46 8.39 9.24 -19.31
CA ALA A 46 9.73 9.21 -19.90
C ALA A 46 9.98 10.39 -20.85
N GLN A 47 8.99 10.76 -21.64
CA GLN A 47 9.09 11.95 -22.53
C GLN A 47 9.26 13.24 -21.73
N LYS A 48 8.58 13.37 -20.59
CA LYS A 48 8.60 14.59 -19.76
C LYS A 48 9.85 14.69 -18.87
N TYR A 49 10.33 13.59 -18.32
CA TYR A 49 11.34 13.59 -17.28
C TYR A 49 12.62 12.81 -17.64
N GLY A 50 12.65 12.16 -18.80
CA GLY A 50 13.73 11.25 -19.20
C GLY A 50 13.59 9.85 -18.63
N GLU A 51 14.06 8.85 -19.38
CA GLU A 51 13.95 7.42 -18.98
C GLU A 51 14.73 7.11 -17.72
N GLU A 52 15.92 7.67 -17.56
CA GLU A 52 16.77 7.46 -16.39
C GLU A 52 16.07 7.91 -15.09
N GLN A 53 15.50 9.12 -15.09
CA GLN A 53 14.78 9.63 -13.92
C GLN A 53 13.54 8.79 -13.60
N VAL A 54 12.83 8.30 -14.61
CA VAL A 54 11.68 7.39 -14.41
C VAL A 54 12.13 6.07 -13.81
N GLN A 55 13.27 5.53 -14.24
CA GLN A 55 13.84 4.31 -13.64
C GLN A 55 14.22 4.52 -12.16
N ILE A 56 14.82 5.67 -11.82
CA ILE A 56 15.13 6.03 -10.45
C ILE A 56 13.85 6.00 -9.58
N TRP A 57 12.79 6.72 -9.95
CA TRP A 57 11.54 6.75 -9.19
C TRP A 57 10.86 5.37 -9.06
N ARG A 58 11.04 4.51 -10.06
CA ARG A 58 10.43 3.17 -10.07
C ARG A 58 11.22 2.13 -9.29
N ARG A 59 12.53 2.26 -9.21
CA ARG A 59 13.44 1.23 -8.70
C ARG A 59 14.13 1.62 -7.40
N SER A 60 14.33 2.91 -7.16
CA SER A 60 14.91 3.38 -5.91
C SER A 60 14.03 3.01 -4.70
N PHE A 61 14.69 2.74 -3.60
CA PHE A 61 14.06 2.49 -2.33
C PHE A 61 13.54 3.77 -1.66
N ASP A 62 14.30 4.86 -1.73
CA ASP A 62 14.10 6.07 -0.95
C ASP A 62 13.82 7.34 -1.78
N THR A 63 14.05 7.31 -3.11
CA THR A 63 13.78 8.47 -3.96
C THR A 63 12.31 8.54 -4.35
N PRO A 64 11.55 9.53 -3.82
CA PRO A 64 10.14 9.67 -4.16
C PRO A 64 9.95 10.38 -5.49
N PRO A 65 8.78 10.23 -6.14
CA PRO A 65 8.37 11.08 -7.27
C PRO A 65 8.07 12.50 -6.79
N PRO A 66 7.91 13.48 -7.71
CA PRO A 66 7.49 14.82 -7.34
C PRO A 66 6.12 14.82 -6.63
N PRO A 67 5.86 15.78 -5.73
CA PRO A 67 4.60 15.86 -5.02
C PRO A 67 3.42 16.08 -5.97
N MET A 68 2.23 15.69 -5.52
CA MET A 68 0.97 16.05 -6.16
C MET A 68 0.58 17.46 -5.68
N GLU A 69 0.65 18.43 -6.56
CA GLU A 69 0.24 19.80 -6.25
C GLU A 69 -1.28 19.97 -6.34
N PRO A 70 -1.86 21.01 -5.70
CA PRO A 70 -3.31 21.23 -5.69
C PRO A 70 -3.97 21.43 -7.06
N ASP A 71 -3.23 21.86 -8.06
CA ASP A 71 -3.69 22.03 -9.46
C ASP A 71 -3.64 20.71 -10.27
N HIS A 72 -3.16 19.63 -9.69
CA HIS A 72 -3.09 18.36 -10.37
C HIS A 72 -4.48 17.80 -10.67
N LYS A 73 -4.69 17.31 -11.90
CA LYS A 73 -5.98 16.80 -12.42
C LYS A 73 -6.72 15.85 -11.47
N TYR A 74 -6.00 15.04 -10.72
CA TYR A 74 -6.57 14.06 -9.80
C TYR A 74 -6.49 14.46 -8.32
N TYR A 75 -6.03 15.67 -8.01
CA TYR A 75 -5.85 16.10 -6.62
C TYR A 75 -7.14 15.98 -5.81
N ASP A 76 -8.19 16.63 -6.25
CA ASP A 76 -9.47 16.65 -5.54
C ASP A 76 -10.09 15.25 -5.43
N ALA A 77 -10.03 14.46 -6.50
CA ALA A 77 -10.55 13.09 -6.51
C ALA A 77 -9.83 12.15 -5.55
N ILE A 78 -8.58 12.45 -5.20
CA ILE A 78 -7.76 11.63 -4.30
C ILE A 78 -7.79 12.17 -2.88
N VAL A 79 -7.51 13.46 -2.70
CA VAL A 79 -7.36 14.08 -1.37
C VAL A 79 -8.71 14.31 -0.68
N LYS A 80 -9.75 14.62 -1.47
CA LYS A 80 -11.12 14.84 -0.97
C LYS A 80 -12.02 13.60 -1.08
N ASP A 81 -11.44 12.42 -1.29
CA ASP A 81 -12.22 11.17 -1.36
C ASP A 81 -12.90 10.92 0.00
N PRO A 82 -14.23 10.73 0.03
CA PRO A 82 -14.97 10.49 1.28
C PRO A 82 -14.47 9.31 2.10
N ARG A 83 -13.80 8.35 1.47
CA ARG A 83 -13.18 7.21 2.16
C ARG A 83 -12.10 7.61 3.16
N TYR A 84 -11.53 8.81 3.01
CA TYR A 84 -10.47 9.37 3.85
C TYR A 84 -10.95 10.49 4.78
N ALA A 85 -12.28 10.69 4.89
CA ALA A 85 -12.83 11.78 5.71
C ALA A 85 -12.42 11.71 7.20
N ASN A 86 -12.21 10.50 7.72
CA ASN A 86 -11.89 10.27 9.14
C ASN A 86 -10.47 9.74 9.37
N ASP A 87 -9.83 9.16 8.37
CA ASP A 87 -8.50 8.54 8.44
C ASP A 87 -7.92 8.36 7.02
N PRO A 88 -6.73 8.86 6.72
CA PRO A 88 -5.78 9.56 7.61
C PRO A 88 -6.19 10.98 7.98
N LYS A 89 -5.53 11.56 8.97
CA LYS A 89 -5.59 13.00 9.19
C LYS A 89 -5.01 13.72 7.97
N PRO A 90 -5.46 14.96 7.66
CA PRO A 90 -4.99 15.69 6.48
C PRO A 90 -3.45 15.82 6.38
N GLU A 91 -2.78 15.99 7.51
CA GLU A 91 -1.31 16.08 7.59
C GLU A 91 -0.59 14.73 7.37
N GLU A 92 -1.28 13.61 7.59
CA GLU A 92 -0.74 12.27 7.36
C GLU A 92 -0.98 11.79 5.92
N PHE A 93 -1.84 12.48 5.15
CA PHE A 93 -2.16 12.07 3.78
C PHE A 93 -0.93 12.26 2.89
N PRO A 94 -0.41 11.20 2.25
CA PRO A 94 0.82 11.29 1.46
C PRO A 94 0.60 12.10 0.19
N LYS A 95 1.45 13.11 -0.05
CA LYS A 95 1.51 13.85 -1.33
C LYS A 95 2.35 13.12 -2.38
N PHE A 96 3.21 12.24 -1.96
CA PHE A 96 4.08 11.35 -2.76
C PHE A 96 4.64 10.25 -1.85
N GLU A 97 5.08 9.13 -2.42
CA GLU A 97 5.76 8.10 -1.65
C GLU A 97 6.89 7.44 -2.45
N SER A 98 8.03 7.24 -1.79
CA SER A 98 9.01 6.20 -2.15
C SER A 98 8.55 4.85 -1.57
N LEU A 99 9.26 3.77 -1.88
CA LEU A 99 8.99 2.48 -1.24
C LEU A 99 9.24 2.55 0.27
N LYS A 100 10.27 3.27 0.70
CA LYS A 100 10.57 3.53 2.11
C LYS A 100 9.40 4.18 2.84
N LEU A 101 8.85 5.27 2.30
CA LEU A 101 7.69 5.97 2.89
C LEU A 101 6.43 5.07 2.93
N THR A 102 6.21 4.27 1.89
CA THR A 102 5.11 3.29 1.88
C THR A 102 5.27 2.28 3.03
N ILE A 103 6.48 1.80 3.29
CA ILE A 103 6.77 0.88 4.40
C ILE A 103 6.54 1.59 5.73
N GLU A 104 7.06 2.78 5.91
CA GLU A 104 6.94 3.57 7.15
C GLU A 104 5.47 3.78 7.56
N ARG A 105 4.56 4.04 6.62
CA ARG A 105 3.12 4.15 6.95
C ARG A 105 2.42 2.80 7.13
N THR A 106 2.94 1.73 6.54
CA THR A 106 2.35 0.39 6.66
C THR A 106 2.68 -0.25 8.01
N LEU A 107 3.91 -0.09 8.49
CA LEU A 107 4.41 -0.75 9.70
C LEU A 107 3.64 -0.46 10.99
N PRO A 108 3.13 0.74 11.27
CA PRO A 108 2.30 0.97 12.46
C PRO A 108 1.06 0.08 12.50
N TYR A 109 0.38 -0.11 11.36
CA TYR A 109 -0.77 -1.00 11.28
C TYR A 109 -0.37 -2.48 11.35
N TRP A 110 0.74 -2.85 10.72
CA TRP A 110 1.31 -4.18 10.81
C TRP A 110 1.62 -4.55 12.26
N ASN A 111 2.38 -3.72 12.97
CA ASN A 111 2.82 -4.01 14.33
C ASN A 111 1.68 -3.87 15.37
N GLY A 112 0.81 -2.87 15.22
CA GLY A 112 -0.24 -2.56 16.19
C GLY A 112 -1.54 -3.33 16.01
N THR A 113 -1.80 -3.86 14.82
CA THR A 113 -3.08 -4.52 14.52
C THR A 113 -2.91 -5.95 14.02
N ILE A 114 -2.02 -6.18 13.05
CA ILE A 114 -1.90 -7.50 12.41
C ILE A 114 -1.12 -8.46 13.30
N ILE A 115 0.07 -8.07 13.76
CA ILE A 115 0.91 -8.92 14.62
C ILE A 115 0.22 -9.40 15.89
N PRO A 116 -0.52 -8.55 16.68
CA PRO A 116 -1.24 -9.03 17.84
C PRO A 116 -2.25 -10.14 17.52
N GLN A 117 -3.02 -9.98 16.46
CA GLN A 117 -4.00 -10.99 16.03
C GLN A 117 -3.35 -12.30 15.58
N LEU A 118 -2.21 -12.24 14.90
CA LEU A 118 -1.44 -13.44 14.54
C LEU A 118 -0.92 -14.16 15.79
N LYS A 119 -0.48 -13.41 16.81
CA LYS A 119 -0.05 -13.98 18.11
C LYS A 119 -1.20 -14.62 18.89
N GLU A 120 -2.43 -14.16 18.68
CA GLU A 120 -3.65 -14.80 19.20
C GLU A 120 -4.05 -16.08 18.43
N GLY A 121 -3.27 -16.50 17.43
CA GLY A 121 -3.53 -17.68 16.62
C GLY A 121 -4.53 -17.46 15.47
N LYS A 122 -4.92 -16.24 15.16
CA LYS A 122 -5.85 -15.94 14.06
C LYS A 122 -5.15 -16.08 12.71
N ASN A 123 -5.87 -16.65 11.73
CA ASN A 123 -5.48 -16.61 10.33
C ASN A 123 -5.91 -15.29 9.72
N ILE A 124 -5.00 -14.62 9.00
CA ILE A 124 -5.26 -13.30 8.42
C ILE A 124 -5.02 -13.33 6.91
N ILE A 125 -6.00 -12.86 6.15
CA ILE A 125 -5.88 -12.63 4.70
C ILE A 125 -5.69 -11.13 4.48
N ILE A 126 -4.61 -10.75 3.76
CA ILE A 126 -4.35 -9.36 3.39
C ILE A 126 -4.49 -9.21 1.88
N ALA A 127 -5.54 -8.54 1.43
CA ALA A 127 -5.69 -8.10 0.05
C ALA A 127 -5.30 -6.62 -0.05
N ALA A 128 -4.18 -6.35 -0.69
CA ALA A 128 -3.62 -5.01 -0.80
C ALA A 128 -2.97 -4.78 -2.17
N HIS A 129 -1.88 -4.05 -2.25
CA HIS A 129 -1.25 -3.63 -3.51
C HIS A 129 0.22 -4.01 -3.55
N GLY A 130 0.80 -4.06 -4.77
CA GLY A 130 2.14 -4.54 -5.00
C GLY A 130 3.20 -3.88 -4.10
N ASN A 131 3.21 -2.55 -3.99
CA ASN A 131 4.24 -1.87 -3.19
C ASN A 131 4.02 -2.01 -1.68
N SER A 132 2.77 -1.97 -1.18
CA SER A 132 2.50 -2.19 0.25
C SER A 132 2.80 -3.63 0.68
N LEU A 133 2.45 -4.63 -0.13
CA LEU A 133 2.78 -6.04 0.14
C LEU A 133 4.29 -6.29 0.06
N ARG A 134 4.99 -5.74 -0.95
CA ARG A 134 6.47 -5.80 -1.03
C ARG A 134 7.13 -5.19 0.19
N GLY A 135 6.55 -4.10 0.72
CA GLY A 135 7.01 -3.48 1.96
C GLY A 135 6.94 -4.43 3.15
N ILE A 136 5.82 -5.13 3.32
CA ILE A 136 5.64 -6.14 4.38
C ILE A 136 6.62 -7.29 4.19
N VAL A 137 6.73 -7.85 2.98
CA VAL A 137 7.66 -8.95 2.68
C VAL A 137 9.10 -8.54 2.99
N LYS A 138 9.53 -7.36 2.51
CA LYS A 138 10.88 -6.83 2.81
C LYS A 138 11.14 -6.70 4.31
N HIS A 139 10.14 -6.25 5.07
CA HIS A 139 10.25 -6.15 6.53
C HIS A 139 10.36 -7.52 7.20
N LEU A 140 9.63 -8.52 6.71
CA LEU A 140 9.72 -9.89 7.19
C LEU A 140 11.06 -10.53 6.85
N ASP A 141 11.53 -10.41 5.61
CA ASP A 141 12.82 -10.97 5.17
C ASP A 141 13.98 -10.40 5.98
N SER A 142 13.97 -9.11 6.28
CA SER A 142 15.00 -8.49 7.13
C SER A 142 14.96 -8.98 8.58
N LYS A 143 13.82 -9.52 9.04
CA LYS A 143 13.65 -10.12 10.38
C LYS A 143 13.81 -11.64 10.39
N LEU A 144 13.54 -12.33 9.28
CA LEU A 144 13.69 -13.79 9.15
C LEU A 144 15.15 -14.25 9.31
N ILE A 145 16.10 -13.35 9.07
CA ILE A 145 17.52 -13.59 9.40
C ILE A 145 17.75 -13.68 10.93
N SER A 146 16.81 -13.21 11.74
CA SER A 146 16.97 -13.15 13.21
C SER A 146 16.03 -14.05 14.04
N SER A 147 14.96 -14.62 13.49
CA SER A 147 14.14 -15.63 14.23
C SER A 147 13.07 -16.30 13.35
N MET A 148 13.30 -17.56 12.99
CA MET A 148 12.27 -18.42 12.40
C MET A 148 11.28 -18.90 13.46
N HIS A 149 10.04 -18.41 13.42
CA HIS A 149 8.88 -19.11 13.96
C HIS A 149 7.64 -18.84 13.09
N GLN A 150 6.87 -19.90 12.88
CA GLN A 150 5.74 -20.06 11.96
C GLN A 150 4.74 -18.90 12.01
N THR A 151 4.53 -18.26 10.86
CA THR A 151 3.45 -17.29 10.68
C THR A 151 2.48 -17.83 9.64
N ASN A 152 1.22 -18.09 10.04
CA ASN A 152 0.14 -18.44 9.11
C ASN A 152 -0.32 -17.18 8.37
N LEU A 153 0.54 -16.64 7.52
CA LEU A 153 0.28 -15.44 6.74
C LEU A 153 0.20 -15.79 5.25
N LEU A 154 -0.96 -15.60 4.65
CA LEU A 154 -1.12 -15.66 3.20
C LEU A 154 -1.02 -14.25 2.62
N ILE A 155 0.10 -13.94 1.94
CA ILE A 155 0.29 -12.70 1.20
C ILE A 155 0.07 -12.99 -0.27
N LYS A 156 -0.99 -12.44 -0.87
CA LYS A 156 -1.20 -12.50 -2.32
C LYS A 156 -0.69 -11.22 -2.96
N LEU A 157 0.33 -11.36 -3.80
CA LEU A 157 0.83 -10.29 -4.67
C LEU A 157 0.03 -10.27 -5.97
N ASN A 158 -0.52 -9.12 -6.35
CA ASN A 158 -1.10 -8.86 -7.66
C ASN A 158 -0.14 -7.99 -8.46
#